data_4e02ecdf2bd862628015a8a1df261010
#
_entry.id   4e02ecdf2bd862628015a8a1df261010
#
_cell.length_a   1.000
_cell.length_b   1.000
_cell.length_c   1.000
_cell.angle_alpha   90.00
_cell.angle_beta   90.00
_cell.angle_gamma   90.00
#
_symmetry.space_group_name_H-M   'P 1'
#
loop_
_entity.id
_entity.type
_entity.pdbx_description
1 polymer ?
#
loop_
_entity_poly.entity_id
_entity_poly.type
_entity_poly.pdbx_seq_one_letter_code
_entity_poly.pdbx_strand_id
1 'polypeptide(L)'
;TRAAHVKDGVAFTKFMYWLKTNIGKIPMTEISASDYLEARRREQDNFIELSFNTICAYGANAAMMHYAATPESDAELKPEGFLLVDSGGHYFEGTTDITRTMALGPITDEMRLHFTTVCRSNMNLAHAKFLYGCTGLNLDILSRGPLWEMGIDYKCGTGHGVGYVLNVHEGPNGFRWRVVPERHDNGVLEEGMITTDEPGVYLEGKYGIRTENELVCRKAEKNEYGQFMEFENITYAPIDLDAVS
;
A
#
# COMPACT_ATOMS: atom_id res chain seq x y z
N THR A 1 10.04 9.06 -11.02
CA THR A 1 9.19 8.41 -9.99
C THR A 1 9.91 8.23 -8.66
N ARG A 2 11.20 7.75 -8.61
CA ARG A 2 11.94 7.63 -7.33
C ARG A 2 12.00 8.95 -6.55
N ALA A 3 12.22 10.07 -7.23
CA ALA A 3 12.24 11.38 -6.58
C ALA A 3 10.86 11.76 -6.00
N ALA A 4 9.78 11.45 -6.71
CA ALA A 4 8.41 11.63 -6.21
C ALA A 4 8.18 10.82 -4.91
N HIS A 5 8.65 9.57 -4.87
CA HIS A 5 8.51 8.71 -3.68
C HIS A 5 9.33 9.19 -2.48
N VAL A 6 10.49 9.83 -2.70
CA VAL A 6 11.23 10.47 -1.59
C VAL A 6 10.41 11.62 -1.00
N LYS A 7 9.86 12.49 -1.85
CA LYS A 7 9.02 13.61 -1.42
C LYS A 7 7.78 13.14 -0.68
N ASP A 8 7.09 12.17 -1.25
CA ASP A 8 5.88 11.60 -0.67
C ASP A 8 6.17 10.84 0.64
N GLY A 9 7.28 10.12 0.69
CA GLY A 9 7.77 9.49 1.92
C GLY A 9 8.05 10.48 3.04
N VAL A 10 8.57 11.66 2.72
CA VAL A 10 8.74 12.77 3.70
C VAL A 10 7.39 13.26 4.19
N ALA A 11 6.43 13.50 3.29
CA ALA A 11 5.08 13.95 3.66
C ALA A 11 4.38 12.90 4.56
N PHE A 12 4.43 11.63 4.17
CA PHE A 12 3.81 10.55 4.91
C PHE A 12 4.48 10.31 6.28
N THR A 13 5.80 10.39 6.35
CA THR A 13 6.54 10.27 7.63
C THR A 13 6.20 11.41 8.60
N LYS A 14 6.11 12.66 8.11
CA LYS A 14 5.64 13.80 8.92
C LYS A 14 4.22 13.56 9.45
N PHE A 15 3.34 13.03 8.61
CA PHE A 15 1.97 12.68 9.00
C PHE A 15 1.97 11.60 10.11
N MET A 16 2.70 10.49 9.93
CA MET A 16 2.80 9.43 10.93
C MET A 16 3.31 9.96 12.27
N TYR A 17 4.35 10.78 12.24
CA TYR A 17 4.90 11.41 13.44
C TYR A 17 3.87 12.29 14.15
N TRP A 18 3.18 13.14 13.39
CA TRP A 18 2.12 14.00 13.93
C TRP A 18 0.98 13.18 14.54
N LEU A 19 0.50 12.16 13.84
CA LEU A 19 -0.56 11.27 14.29
C LEU A 19 -0.19 10.59 15.61
N LYS A 20 0.94 9.90 15.66
CA LYS A 20 1.42 9.18 16.84
C LYS A 20 1.69 10.09 18.04
N THR A 21 2.13 11.32 17.78
CA THR A 21 2.42 12.28 18.85
C THR A 21 1.17 12.89 19.47
N ASN A 22 0.10 13.04 18.68
CA ASN A 22 -1.07 13.84 19.07
C ASN A 22 -2.35 13.01 19.30
N ILE A 23 -2.37 11.75 18.90
CA ILE A 23 -3.54 10.89 19.15
C ILE A 23 -3.91 10.85 20.64
N GLY A 24 -5.17 11.04 20.96
CA GLY A 24 -5.69 11.17 22.33
C GLY A 24 -5.36 12.49 23.05
N LYS A 25 -4.62 13.41 22.42
CA LYS A 25 -4.30 14.74 22.99
C LYS A 25 -5.07 15.88 22.34
N ILE A 26 -5.40 15.75 21.05
CA ILE A 26 -6.23 16.67 20.30
C ILE A 26 -7.34 15.90 19.59
N PRO A 27 -8.52 16.50 19.34
CA PRO A 27 -9.54 15.89 18.50
C PRO A 27 -9.01 15.61 17.10
N MET A 28 -9.25 14.41 16.60
CA MET A 28 -8.89 13.98 15.26
C MET A 28 -10.01 13.13 14.69
N THR A 29 -10.26 13.25 13.39
CA THR A 29 -11.18 12.40 12.64
C THR A 29 -10.48 11.85 11.41
N GLU A 30 -11.11 10.91 10.70
CA GLU A 30 -10.61 10.36 9.44
C GLU A 30 -10.38 11.49 8.42
N ILE A 31 -11.34 12.42 8.28
CA ILE A 31 -11.22 13.57 7.37
C ILE A 31 -10.09 14.49 7.81
N SER A 32 -10.03 14.88 9.08
CA SER A 32 -8.99 15.81 9.54
C SER A 32 -7.58 15.22 9.43
N ALA A 33 -7.43 13.90 9.59
CA ALA A 33 -6.17 13.20 9.39
C ALA A 33 -5.78 13.16 7.90
N SER A 34 -6.74 12.89 7.01
CA SER A 34 -6.56 12.95 5.56
C SER A 34 -6.12 14.35 5.10
N ASP A 35 -6.81 15.40 5.56
CA ASP A 35 -6.48 16.80 5.24
C ASP A 35 -5.06 17.19 5.71
N TYR A 36 -4.67 16.70 6.89
CA TYR A 36 -3.31 16.94 7.38
C TYR A 36 -2.26 16.29 6.48
N LEU A 37 -2.47 15.05 6.03
CA LEU A 37 -1.55 14.38 5.11
C LEU A 37 -1.47 15.11 3.77
N GLU A 38 -2.60 15.52 3.19
CA GLU A 38 -2.61 16.29 1.96
C GLU A 38 -1.85 17.62 2.12
N ALA A 39 -2.01 18.31 3.24
CA ALA A 39 -1.25 19.53 3.54
C ALA A 39 0.27 19.28 3.55
N ARG A 40 0.75 18.10 4.03
CA ARG A 40 2.18 17.73 3.98
C ARG A 40 2.66 17.45 2.56
N ARG A 41 1.81 16.87 1.69
CA ARG A 41 2.11 16.71 0.26
C ARG A 41 2.19 18.03 -0.47
N ARG A 42 1.30 18.97 -0.18
CA ARG A 42 1.30 20.33 -0.76
C ARG A 42 2.53 21.17 -0.39
N GLU A 43 3.27 20.79 0.66
CA GLU A 43 4.56 21.39 1.00
C GLU A 43 5.72 20.92 0.12
N GLN A 44 5.52 19.82 -0.62
CA GLN A 44 6.57 19.26 -1.47
C GLN A 44 6.63 19.99 -2.81
N ASP A 45 7.84 20.24 -3.30
CA ASP A 45 8.04 20.83 -4.61
C ASP A 45 7.45 19.93 -5.71
N ASN A 46 6.82 20.56 -6.71
CA ASN A 46 6.26 19.90 -7.89
C ASN A 46 5.07 18.97 -7.59
N PHE A 47 4.46 19.05 -6.40
CA PHE A 47 3.18 18.40 -6.14
C PHE A 47 2.10 19.07 -7.00
N ILE A 48 1.30 18.27 -7.70
CA ILE A 48 0.21 18.73 -8.57
C ILE A 48 -1.12 18.59 -7.83
N GLU A 49 -1.48 17.34 -7.51
CA GLU A 49 -2.72 16.99 -6.84
C GLU A 49 -2.62 15.59 -6.25
N LEU A 50 -3.63 15.14 -5.53
CA LEU A 50 -3.73 13.74 -5.09
C LEU A 50 -3.88 12.82 -6.31
N SER A 51 -3.23 11.66 -6.29
CA SER A 51 -3.36 10.63 -7.35
C SER A 51 -4.74 9.94 -7.32
N PHE A 52 -5.38 9.96 -6.16
CA PHE A 52 -6.75 9.51 -5.91
C PHE A 52 -7.26 10.07 -4.58
N ASN A 53 -8.56 9.95 -4.32
CA ASN A 53 -9.14 10.35 -3.04
C ASN A 53 -8.57 9.50 -1.91
N THR A 54 -7.97 10.14 -0.91
CA THR A 54 -7.37 9.45 0.24
C THR A 54 -8.39 8.56 0.94
N ILE A 55 -8.02 7.32 1.16
CA ILE A 55 -8.71 6.37 2.03
C ILE A 55 -8.08 6.52 3.42
N CYS A 56 -8.79 7.14 4.34
CA CYS A 56 -8.39 7.25 5.74
C CYS A 56 -9.47 6.57 6.57
N ALA A 57 -9.21 5.35 7.04
CA ALA A 57 -10.23 4.47 7.57
C ALA A 57 -9.85 3.95 8.96
N TYR A 58 -10.66 4.28 9.96
CA TYR A 58 -10.46 3.87 11.34
C TYR A 58 -11.30 2.64 11.71
N GLY A 59 -10.68 1.69 12.40
CA GLY A 59 -11.38 0.50 12.92
C GLY A 59 -12.13 -0.26 11.84
N ALA A 60 -13.44 -0.44 12.02
CA ALA A 60 -14.29 -1.22 11.12
C ALA A 60 -14.43 -0.61 9.72
N ASN A 61 -14.28 0.71 9.55
CA ASN A 61 -14.33 1.37 8.25
C ASN A 61 -13.22 0.86 7.32
N ALA A 62 -12.08 0.47 7.87
CA ALA A 62 -10.97 -0.09 7.11
C ALA A 62 -11.23 -1.47 6.50
N ALA A 63 -12.31 -2.15 6.89
CA ALA A 63 -12.73 -3.39 6.25
C ALA A 63 -13.30 -3.18 4.83
N MET A 64 -13.65 -1.95 4.49
CA MET A 64 -14.07 -1.54 3.15
C MET A 64 -12.86 -1.04 2.36
N MET A 65 -12.40 -1.79 1.37
CA MET A 65 -11.15 -1.54 0.63
C MET A 65 -11.09 -0.16 -0.05
N HIS A 66 -12.23 0.38 -0.47
CA HIS A 66 -12.35 1.70 -1.11
C HIS A 66 -13.24 2.63 -0.26
N TYR A 67 -13.02 2.62 1.06
CA TYR A 67 -13.74 3.50 1.96
C TYR A 67 -13.47 4.98 1.63
N ALA A 68 -14.51 5.79 1.68
CA ALA A 68 -14.40 7.23 1.58
C ALA A 68 -15.18 7.85 2.74
N ALA A 69 -14.48 8.51 3.65
CA ALA A 69 -15.15 9.26 4.72
C ALA A 69 -15.99 10.40 4.14
N THR A 70 -17.21 10.53 4.65
CA THR A 70 -18.11 11.67 4.38
C THR A 70 -18.37 12.39 5.69
N PRO A 71 -18.87 13.63 5.68
CA PRO A 71 -19.22 14.33 6.93
C PRO A 71 -20.15 13.53 7.85
N GLU A 72 -20.97 12.62 7.29
CA GLU A 72 -21.90 11.79 8.04
C GLU A 72 -21.25 10.50 8.59
N SER A 73 -20.21 10.00 7.94
CA SER A 73 -19.51 8.76 8.31
C SER A 73 -18.17 8.99 9.01
N ASP A 74 -17.71 10.25 9.07
CA ASP A 74 -16.40 10.66 9.61
C ASP A 74 -16.20 10.19 11.06
N ALA A 75 -15.35 9.19 11.25
CA ALA A 75 -15.13 8.62 12.56
C ALA A 75 -14.09 9.42 13.37
N GLU A 76 -14.36 9.63 14.64
CA GLU A 76 -13.39 10.16 15.59
C GLU A 76 -12.29 9.12 15.85
N LEU A 77 -11.03 9.53 15.71
CA LEU A 77 -9.87 8.69 16.00
C LEU A 77 -9.63 8.61 17.51
N LYS A 78 -9.58 7.40 18.05
CA LYS A 78 -9.29 7.15 19.46
C LYS A 78 -7.90 6.55 19.63
N PRO A 79 -7.26 6.70 20.82
CA PRO A 79 -5.95 6.12 21.09
C PRO A 79 -6.04 4.60 21.32
N GLU A 80 -6.60 3.88 20.36
CA GLU A 80 -6.75 2.41 20.34
C GLU A 80 -6.96 1.91 18.91
N GLY A 81 -6.66 0.66 18.64
CA GLY A 81 -6.93 0.00 17.37
C GLY A 81 -6.07 0.50 16.21
N PHE A 82 -6.55 0.31 14.99
CA PHE A 82 -5.84 0.65 13.76
C PHE A 82 -6.47 1.79 12.98
N LEU A 83 -5.62 2.63 12.39
CA LEU A 83 -5.94 3.52 11.28
C LEU A 83 -5.22 3.01 10.04
N LEU A 84 -5.97 2.73 8.98
CA LEU A 84 -5.46 2.46 7.64
C LEU A 84 -5.52 3.75 6.83
N VAL A 85 -4.38 4.14 6.23
CA VAL A 85 -4.30 5.29 5.34
C VAL A 85 -3.69 4.86 4.03
N ASP A 86 -4.48 4.97 2.96
CA ASP A 86 -4.11 4.68 1.59
C ASP A 86 -4.26 5.96 0.77
N SER A 87 -3.17 6.39 0.14
CA SER A 87 -3.10 7.72 -0.44
C SER A 87 -1.88 7.89 -1.33
N GLY A 88 -1.97 8.82 -2.25
CA GLY A 88 -0.85 9.13 -3.11
C GLY A 88 -0.92 10.54 -3.70
N GLY A 89 0.08 10.91 -4.47
CA GLY A 89 0.19 12.21 -5.13
C GLY A 89 0.73 12.11 -6.54
N HIS A 90 0.25 13.00 -7.38
CA HIS A 90 0.86 13.33 -8.66
C HIS A 90 1.90 14.41 -8.45
N TYR A 91 3.12 14.13 -8.88
CA TYR A 91 4.24 15.06 -8.93
C TYR A 91 4.74 15.15 -10.38
N PHE A 92 5.43 16.23 -10.75
CA PHE A 92 6.05 16.28 -12.08
C PHE A 92 7.06 15.14 -12.33
N GLU A 93 7.59 14.55 -11.25
CA GLU A 93 8.54 13.44 -11.33
C GLU A 93 7.88 12.05 -11.39
N GLY A 94 6.60 11.94 -11.04
CA GLY A 94 5.88 10.65 -11.04
C GLY A 94 4.65 10.65 -10.16
N THR A 95 3.98 9.52 -10.15
CA THR A 95 2.77 9.25 -9.37
C THR A 95 3.11 8.30 -8.23
N THR A 96 2.53 8.52 -7.05
CA THR A 96 2.73 7.67 -5.87
C THR A 96 1.42 7.05 -5.41
N ASP A 97 1.54 5.87 -4.82
CA ASP A 97 0.50 5.08 -4.20
C ASP A 97 1.08 4.38 -2.96
N ILE A 98 0.58 4.70 -1.77
CA ILE A 98 1.15 4.22 -0.52
C ILE A 98 0.03 3.90 0.47
N THR A 99 0.02 2.68 1.00
CA THR A 99 -0.80 2.35 2.17
C THR A 99 0.07 2.03 3.37
N ARG A 100 -0.31 2.59 4.52
CA ARG A 100 0.18 2.17 5.84
C ARG A 100 -0.99 2.00 6.80
N THR A 101 -0.91 0.93 7.58
CA THR A 101 -1.78 0.73 8.75
C THR A 101 -0.98 1.06 10.00
N MET A 102 -1.55 1.86 10.90
CA MET A 102 -0.87 2.35 12.10
C MET A 102 -1.68 2.00 13.34
N ALA A 103 -1.00 1.48 14.37
CA ALA A 103 -1.59 1.30 15.70
C ALA A 103 -1.71 2.67 16.40
N LEU A 104 -2.93 3.04 16.77
CA LEU A 104 -3.18 4.29 17.50
C LEU A 104 -3.05 4.14 19.02
N GLY A 105 -2.90 2.91 19.50
CA GLY A 105 -2.77 2.55 20.91
C GLY A 105 -2.86 1.02 21.07
N PRO A 106 -3.46 0.50 22.15
CA PRO A 106 -3.57 -0.94 22.34
C PRO A 106 -4.26 -1.66 21.19
N ILE A 107 -3.69 -2.78 20.78
CA ILE A 107 -4.22 -3.71 19.77
C ILE A 107 -4.17 -5.13 20.33
N THR A 108 -5.02 -6.02 19.80
CA THR A 108 -5.08 -7.43 20.23
C THR A 108 -3.96 -8.26 19.58
N ASP A 109 -3.70 -9.45 20.13
CA ASP A 109 -2.72 -10.39 19.56
C ASP A 109 -3.16 -10.85 18.15
N GLU A 110 -4.47 -11.02 17.90
CA GLU A 110 -5.00 -11.30 16.55
C GLU A 110 -4.64 -10.19 15.57
N MET A 111 -4.80 -8.92 15.97
CA MET A 111 -4.46 -7.77 15.14
C MET A 111 -2.96 -7.73 14.84
N ARG A 112 -2.10 -7.99 15.85
CA ARG A 112 -0.64 -8.07 15.66
C ARG A 112 -0.24 -9.17 14.70
N LEU A 113 -0.82 -10.34 14.87
CA LEU A 113 -0.56 -11.50 14.00
C LEU A 113 -0.94 -11.18 12.54
N HIS A 114 -2.12 -10.60 12.32
CA HIS A 114 -2.57 -10.21 10.98
C HIS A 114 -1.69 -9.12 10.37
N PHE A 115 -1.33 -8.10 11.15
CA PHE A 115 -0.44 -7.03 10.69
C PHE A 115 0.93 -7.59 10.28
N THR A 116 1.54 -8.41 11.14
CA THR A 116 2.84 -9.03 10.86
C THR A 116 2.77 -9.93 9.63
N THR A 117 1.67 -10.68 9.45
CA THR A 117 1.48 -11.54 8.27
C THR A 117 1.33 -10.71 6.99
N VAL A 118 0.60 -9.58 7.03
CA VAL A 118 0.50 -8.66 5.88
C VAL A 118 1.87 -8.08 5.53
N CYS A 119 2.66 -7.65 6.53
CA CYS A 119 4.04 -7.19 6.29
C CYS A 119 4.91 -8.30 5.67
N ARG A 120 4.83 -9.54 6.19
CA ARG A 120 5.54 -10.69 5.61
C ARG A 120 5.11 -10.95 4.16
N SER A 121 3.82 -10.85 3.87
CA SER A 121 3.26 -11.00 2.52
C SER A 121 3.85 -9.98 1.54
N ASN A 122 3.85 -8.70 1.91
CA ASN A 122 4.45 -7.63 1.13
C ASN A 122 5.96 -7.86 0.93
N MET A 123 6.70 -8.16 1.99
CA MET A 123 8.15 -8.39 1.90
C MET A 123 8.52 -9.61 1.03
N ASN A 124 7.74 -10.69 1.07
CA ASN A 124 8.00 -11.88 0.26
C ASN A 124 7.93 -11.58 -1.24
N LEU A 125 6.94 -10.81 -1.67
CA LEU A 125 6.80 -10.41 -3.07
C LEU A 125 7.87 -9.38 -3.46
N ALA A 126 8.11 -8.39 -2.61
CA ALA A 126 9.13 -7.36 -2.86
C ALA A 126 10.56 -7.94 -3.04
N HIS A 127 10.87 -9.06 -2.40
CA HIS A 127 12.18 -9.74 -2.52
C HIS A 127 12.20 -10.88 -3.55
N ALA A 128 11.17 -10.98 -4.38
CA ALA A 128 11.11 -12.04 -5.40
C ALA A 128 12.23 -11.89 -6.43
N LYS A 129 12.87 -13.03 -6.73
CA LYS A 129 13.72 -13.20 -7.91
C LYS A 129 13.06 -14.22 -8.82
N PHE A 130 12.94 -13.90 -10.10
CA PHE A 130 12.18 -14.71 -11.05
C PHE A 130 12.79 -14.65 -12.46
N LEU A 131 12.46 -15.63 -13.30
CA LEU A 131 12.89 -15.63 -14.69
C LEU A 131 12.05 -14.67 -15.52
N TYR A 132 12.69 -13.96 -16.44
CA TYR A 132 12.00 -13.19 -17.47
C TYR A 132 10.96 -14.04 -18.20
N GLY A 133 9.80 -13.47 -18.45
CA GLY A 133 8.63 -14.14 -19.00
C GLY A 133 7.53 -14.42 -17.97
N CYS A 134 7.83 -14.25 -16.68
CA CYS A 134 6.79 -14.27 -15.64
C CYS A 134 5.86 -13.07 -15.76
N THR A 135 4.60 -13.31 -15.42
CA THR A 135 3.58 -12.29 -15.19
C THR A 135 3.28 -12.19 -13.71
N GLY A 136 2.48 -11.21 -13.30
CA GLY A 136 2.05 -11.12 -11.91
C GLY A 136 1.27 -12.33 -11.40
N LEU A 137 0.62 -13.08 -12.30
CA LEU A 137 -0.04 -14.35 -11.98
C LEU A 137 0.92 -15.38 -11.36
N ASN A 138 2.16 -15.43 -11.85
CA ASN A 138 3.18 -16.36 -11.34
C ASN A 138 3.68 -15.99 -9.94
N LEU A 139 3.62 -14.71 -9.58
CA LEU A 139 4.26 -14.17 -8.38
C LEU A 139 3.27 -13.84 -7.25
N ASP A 140 2.00 -13.67 -7.54
CA ASP A 140 0.96 -13.31 -6.54
C ASP A 140 0.98 -14.24 -5.32
N ILE A 141 1.25 -15.52 -5.52
CA ILE A 141 1.30 -16.51 -4.44
C ILE A 141 2.37 -16.20 -3.37
N LEU A 142 3.44 -15.47 -3.72
CA LEU A 142 4.47 -15.08 -2.75
C LEU A 142 3.91 -14.11 -1.70
N SER A 143 3.00 -13.25 -2.11
CA SER A 143 2.30 -12.32 -1.22
C SER A 143 1.09 -12.98 -0.55
N ARG A 144 0.27 -13.71 -1.30
CA ARG A 144 -0.97 -14.30 -0.81
C ARG A 144 -0.77 -15.53 0.05
N GLY A 145 0.29 -16.30 -0.21
CA GLY A 145 0.60 -17.58 0.46
C GLY A 145 0.57 -17.50 1.99
N PRO A 146 1.24 -16.54 2.65
CA PRO A 146 1.22 -16.43 4.11
C PRO A 146 -0.17 -16.27 4.72
N LEU A 147 -1.09 -15.60 4.01
CA LEU A 147 -2.49 -15.45 4.46
C LEU A 147 -3.30 -16.73 4.22
N TRP A 148 -3.08 -17.40 3.08
CA TRP A 148 -3.72 -18.69 2.81
C TRP A 148 -3.30 -19.78 3.78
N GLU A 149 -2.04 -19.79 4.25
CA GLU A 149 -1.57 -20.66 5.34
C GLU A 149 -2.41 -20.49 6.61
N MET A 150 -2.96 -19.29 6.85
CA MET A 150 -3.84 -18.98 7.98
C MET A 150 -5.33 -19.24 7.67
N GLY A 151 -5.67 -19.67 6.45
CA GLY A 151 -7.07 -19.80 5.99
C GLY A 151 -7.76 -18.46 5.74
N ILE A 152 -7.00 -17.37 5.54
CA ILE A 152 -7.50 -16.02 5.26
C ILE A 152 -7.18 -15.66 3.81
N ASP A 153 -8.06 -14.90 3.18
CA ASP A 153 -7.82 -14.35 1.83
C ASP A 153 -8.32 -12.90 1.76
N TYR A 154 -7.70 -12.11 0.88
CA TYR A 154 -8.23 -10.81 0.43
C TYR A 154 -8.81 -10.96 -0.98
N LYS A 155 -10.04 -10.44 -1.16
CA LYS A 155 -10.84 -10.66 -2.39
C LYS A 155 -10.50 -9.70 -3.54
N CYS A 156 -9.40 -8.97 -3.43
CA CYS A 156 -8.88 -8.05 -4.45
C CYS A 156 -7.59 -8.58 -5.10
N GLY A 157 -7.04 -7.85 -6.06
CA GLY A 157 -5.69 -8.07 -6.55
C GLY A 157 -4.65 -7.75 -5.48
N THR A 158 -3.46 -8.27 -5.64
CA THR A 158 -2.32 -7.94 -4.79
C THR A 158 -1.64 -6.65 -5.24
N GLY A 159 -1.89 -6.21 -6.46
CA GLY A 159 -1.33 -4.97 -6.99
C GLY A 159 -1.67 -4.72 -8.45
N HIS A 160 -1.38 -3.52 -8.88
CA HIS A 160 -1.66 -3.00 -10.21
C HIS A 160 -0.48 -2.20 -10.74
N GLY A 161 -0.42 -2.01 -12.07
CA GLY A 161 0.51 -1.06 -12.67
C GLY A 161 0.15 0.37 -12.28
N VAL A 162 1.16 1.22 -12.17
CA VAL A 162 1.01 2.63 -11.80
C VAL A 162 1.25 3.52 -13.00
N GLY A 163 0.30 4.42 -13.27
CA GLY A 163 0.37 5.40 -14.35
C GLY A 163 1.24 6.62 -14.02
N TYR A 164 1.22 7.59 -14.90
CA TYR A 164 1.94 8.85 -14.75
C TYR A 164 0.99 10.04 -14.98
N VAL A 165 0.67 10.74 -13.88
CA VAL A 165 -0.10 12.02 -13.88
C VAL A 165 -1.51 11.93 -14.51
N LEU A 166 -2.04 10.73 -14.73
CA LEU A 166 -3.38 10.54 -15.28
C LEU A 166 -4.20 9.57 -14.42
N ASN A 167 -3.79 8.31 -14.36
CA ASN A 167 -4.43 7.29 -13.53
C ASN A 167 -3.40 6.63 -12.63
N VAL A 168 -3.76 6.43 -11.36
CA VAL A 168 -2.96 5.61 -10.45
C VAL A 168 -2.97 4.15 -10.92
N HIS A 169 -4.12 3.63 -11.36
CA HIS A 169 -4.26 2.30 -11.94
C HIS A 169 -4.00 2.33 -13.44
N GLU A 170 -2.91 1.71 -13.91
CA GLU A 170 -2.58 1.61 -15.33
C GLU A 170 -1.94 0.25 -15.64
N GLY A 171 -2.51 -0.46 -16.65
CA GLY A 171 -1.90 -1.69 -17.17
C GLY A 171 -0.61 -1.44 -17.94
N PRO A 172 0.05 -2.49 -18.47
CA PRO A 172 -0.49 -3.86 -18.65
C PRO A 172 -0.12 -4.86 -17.53
N ASN A 173 0.48 -4.42 -16.43
CA ASN A 173 1.00 -5.27 -15.35
C ASN A 173 0.14 -5.17 -14.09
N GLY A 174 0.18 -6.20 -13.25
CA GLY A 174 -0.50 -6.29 -11.96
C GLY A 174 -0.21 -7.63 -11.31
N PHE A 175 -0.51 -7.76 -10.02
CA PHE A 175 -0.40 -9.01 -9.29
C PHE A 175 -1.78 -9.56 -8.95
N ARG A 176 -2.12 -10.75 -9.48
CA ARG A 176 -3.38 -11.45 -9.22
C ARG A 176 -3.18 -12.96 -9.28
N TRP A 177 -3.84 -13.69 -8.37
CA TRP A 177 -3.78 -15.15 -8.35
C TRP A 177 -4.56 -15.82 -9.49
N ARG A 178 -5.40 -15.06 -10.21
CA ARG A 178 -6.16 -15.53 -11.38
C ARG A 178 -6.24 -14.46 -12.45
N VAL A 179 -6.38 -14.89 -13.70
CA VAL A 179 -6.61 -13.97 -14.80
C VAL A 179 -8.01 -13.38 -14.71
N VAL A 180 -8.09 -12.06 -14.84
CA VAL A 180 -9.34 -11.29 -14.97
C VAL A 180 -9.29 -10.57 -16.32
N PRO A 181 -9.89 -11.12 -17.38
CA PRO A 181 -9.70 -10.64 -18.76
C PRO A 181 -9.99 -9.15 -18.93
N GLU A 182 -10.99 -8.63 -18.23
CA GLU A 182 -11.43 -7.24 -18.30
C GLU A 182 -10.42 -6.24 -17.73
N ARG A 183 -9.45 -6.71 -16.94
CA ARG A 183 -8.41 -5.87 -16.33
C ARG A 183 -7.24 -5.60 -17.26
N HIS A 184 -6.96 -6.51 -18.21
CA HIS A 184 -5.81 -6.42 -19.10
C HIS A 184 -4.46 -6.19 -18.39
N ASP A 185 -4.30 -6.77 -17.18
CA ASP A 185 -3.18 -6.54 -16.25
C ASP A 185 -2.28 -7.78 -16.07
N ASN A 186 -2.33 -8.74 -17.00
CA ASN A 186 -1.52 -9.96 -16.98
C ASN A 186 -0.39 -9.94 -18.02
N GLY A 187 0.21 -8.79 -18.26
CA GLY A 187 1.39 -8.64 -19.11
C GLY A 187 2.64 -9.24 -18.48
N VAL A 188 3.60 -9.63 -19.34
CA VAL A 188 4.94 -10.02 -18.87
C VAL A 188 5.58 -8.83 -18.16
N LEU A 189 6.23 -9.11 -17.03
CA LEU A 189 6.92 -8.08 -16.25
C LEU A 189 8.22 -7.68 -16.95
N GLU A 190 8.25 -6.45 -17.43
CA GLU A 190 9.38 -5.86 -18.16
C GLU A 190 10.18 -4.90 -17.26
N GLU A 191 11.46 -4.72 -17.60
CA GLU A 191 12.32 -3.76 -16.91
C GLU A 191 11.73 -2.35 -16.97
N GLY A 192 11.64 -1.70 -15.82
CA GLY A 192 11.10 -0.34 -15.66
C GLY A 192 9.60 -0.29 -15.39
N MET A 193 8.86 -1.39 -15.50
CA MET A 193 7.47 -1.43 -15.06
C MET A 193 7.37 -1.19 -13.55
N ILE A 194 6.39 -0.39 -13.16
CA ILE A 194 6.06 -0.11 -11.76
C ILE A 194 4.76 -0.83 -11.42
N THR A 195 4.75 -1.55 -10.30
CA THR A 195 3.58 -2.31 -9.85
C THR A 195 3.43 -2.13 -8.35
N THR A 196 2.23 -1.88 -7.85
CA THR A 196 1.96 -1.89 -6.41
C THR A 196 2.02 -3.30 -5.85
N ASP A 197 2.37 -3.41 -4.58
CA ASP A 197 2.35 -4.65 -3.78
C ASP A 197 1.61 -4.34 -2.49
N GLU A 198 0.31 -4.66 -2.45
CA GLU A 198 -0.67 -4.18 -1.48
C GLU A 198 -1.52 -5.30 -0.84
N PRO A 199 -0.90 -6.35 -0.29
CA PRO A 199 -1.65 -7.37 0.44
C PRO A 199 -2.39 -6.77 1.64
N GLY A 200 -3.50 -7.40 2.02
CA GLY A 200 -4.30 -6.93 3.14
C GLY A 200 -5.15 -8.00 3.81
N VAL A 201 -5.71 -7.63 4.95
CA VAL A 201 -6.72 -8.39 5.70
C VAL A 201 -7.89 -7.46 5.96
N TYR A 202 -9.10 -7.90 5.63
CA TYR A 202 -10.31 -7.08 5.75
C TYR A 202 -11.39 -7.89 6.47
N LEU A 203 -11.63 -7.57 7.75
CA LEU A 203 -12.59 -8.27 8.61
C LEU A 203 -13.80 -7.36 8.87
N GLU A 204 -14.89 -7.66 8.20
CA GLU A 204 -16.14 -6.89 8.30
C GLU A 204 -16.56 -6.68 9.76
N GLY A 205 -16.88 -5.44 10.11
CA GLY A 205 -17.26 -5.03 11.46
C GLY A 205 -16.13 -5.02 12.48
N LYS A 206 -14.88 -5.32 12.07
CA LYS A 206 -13.71 -5.33 12.98
C LYS A 206 -12.66 -4.31 12.56
N TYR A 207 -11.86 -4.62 11.54
CA TYR A 207 -10.76 -3.77 11.05
C TYR A 207 -10.29 -4.19 9.65
N GLY A 208 -9.52 -3.31 9.03
CA GLY A 208 -8.74 -3.60 7.83
C GLY A 208 -7.26 -3.29 8.06
N ILE A 209 -6.42 -4.05 7.37
CA ILE A 209 -4.96 -3.88 7.35
C ILE A 209 -4.51 -3.97 5.90
N ARG A 210 -3.75 -3.00 5.43
CA ARG A 210 -3.04 -3.03 4.14
C ARG A 210 -1.66 -2.44 4.33
N THR A 211 -0.65 -3.05 3.74
CA THR A 211 0.70 -2.49 3.58
C THR A 211 1.01 -2.48 2.11
N GLU A 212 1.33 -1.32 1.59
CA GLU A 212 1.55 -1.12 0.16
C GLU A 212 2.84 -0.39 -0.14
N ASN A 213 3.54 -0.90 -1.12
CA ASN A 213 4.71 -0.29 -1.71
C ASN A 213 4.61 -0.33 -3.24
N GLU A 214 5.27 0.59 -3.91
CA GLU A 214 5.53 0.49 -5.35
C GLU A 214 6.87 -0.20 -5.60
N LEU A 215 6.85 -1.15 -6.52
CA LEU A 215 7.99 -1.97 -6.92
C LEU A 215 8.36 -1.69 -8.37
N VAL A 216 9.63 -1.41 -8.65
CA VAL A 216 10.16 -1.30 -10.00
C VAL A 216 10.76 -2.62 -10.42
N CYS A 217 10.30 -3.19 -11.53
CA CYS A 217 10.89 -4.40 -12.12
C CYS A 217 12.28 -4.07 -12.71
N ARG A 218 13.29 -4.87 -12.35
CA ARG A 218 14.69 -4.68 -12.73
C ARG A 218 15.27 -5.98 -13.27
N LYS A 219 16.27 -5.86 -14.16
CA LYS A 219 17.12 -7.00 -14.51
C LYS A 219 18.09 -7.31 -13.37
N ALA A 220 18.13 -8.59 -12.98
CA ALA A 220 19.16 -9.18 -12.15
C ALA A 220 20.22 -9.86 -13.03
N GLU A 221 20.86 -10.93 -12.53
CA GLU A 221 21.86 -11.67 -13.29
C GLU A 221 21.28 -12.39 -14.51
N LYS A 222 22.12 -12.60 -15.52
CA LYS A 222 21.85 -13.47 -16.66
C LYS A 222 22.84 -14.64 -16.64
N ASN A 223 22.33 -15.85 -16.77
CA ASN A 223 23.13 -17.06 -16.80
C ASN A 223 22.58 -18.07 -17.83
N GLU A 224 23.02 -19.34 -17.75
CA GLU A 224 22.58 -20.42 -18.65
C GLU A 224 21.07 -20.74 -18.58
N TYR A 225 20.40 -20.38 -17.49
CA TYR A 225 18.95 -20.56 -17.30
C TYR A 225 18.13 -19.39 -17.88
N GLY A 226 18.76 -18.25 -18.17
CA GLY A 226 18.10 -17.09 -18.78
C GLY A 226 18.39 -15.77 -18.06
N GLN A 227 17.57 -14.77 -18.36
CA GLN A 227 17.59 -13.49 -17.69
C GLN A 227 16.73 -13.57 -16.41
N PHE A 228 17.34 -13.37 -15.24
CA PHE A 228 16.61 -13.19 -13.99
C PHE A 228 16.16 -11.74 -13.83
N MET A 229 15.04 -11.57 -13.18
CA MET A 229 14.42 -10.30 -12.81
C MET A 229 14.26 -10.24 -11.29
N GLU A 230 14.18 -9.02 -10.77
CA GLU A 230 13.96 -8.71 -9.36
C GLU A 230 13.16 -7.42 -9.21
N PHE A 231 12.76 -7.07 -8.00
CA PHE A 231 12.09 -5.82 -7.72
C PHE A 231 12.98 -4.89 -6.88
N GLU A 232 12.88 -3.59 -7.19
CA GLU A 232 13.38 -2.50 -6.37
C GLU A 232 12.18 -1.82 -5.70
N ASN A 233 12.13 -1.86 -4.36
CA ASN A 233 11.15 -1.08 -3.61
C ASN A 233 11.52 0.40 -3.66
N ILE A 234 10.59 1.26 -4.09
CA ILE A 234 10.79 2.71 -4.19
C ILE A 234 9.92 3.50 -3.20
N THR A 235 9.14 2.84 -2.36
CA THR A 235 8.33 3.48 -1.31
C THR A 235 9.12 3.59 -0.01
N TYR A 236 9.28 4.81 0.49
CA TYR A 236 10.13 5.10 1.66
C TYR A 236 9.35 5.44 2.94
N ALA A 237 8.02 5.30 2.94
CA ALA A 237 7.22 5.45 4.16
C ALA A 237 7.53 4.32 5.16
N PRO A 238 7.77 4.61 6.45
CA PRO A 238 8.07 3.59 7.44
C PRO A 238 6.87 2.67 7.72
N ILE A 239 7.16 1.42 8.11
CA ILE A 239 6.16 0.50 8.68
C ILE A 239 6.06 0.77 10.18
N ASP A 240 4.85 0.72 10.74
CA ASP A 240 4.62 0.93 12.17
C ASP A 240 5.06 -0.30 12.99
N LEU A 241 6.24 -0.20 13.61
CA LEU A 241 6.81 -1.29 14.41
C LEU A 241 6.05 -1.57 15.70
N ASP A 242 5.22 -0.64 16.19
CA ASP A 242 4.37 -0.88 17.37
C ASP A 242 3.27 -1.93 17.10
N ALA A 243 2.98 -2.20 15.82
CA ALA A 243 1.98 -3.16 15.40
C ALA A 243 2.55 -4.57 15.11
N VAL A 244 3.87 -4.73 15.08
CA VAL A 244 4.55 -6.01 14.80
C VAL A 244 4.53 -6.93 16.02
N SER A 245 4.34 -8.25 15.79
CA SER A 245 4.40 -9.30 16.83
C SER A 245 5.81 -9.82 17.05
#